data_28cf68acb3e2ece467fb1082fcc98c27
#
_entry.id   28cf68acb3e2ece467fb1082fcc98c27
#
_cell.length_a   1.000
_cell.length_b   1.000
_cell.length_c   1.000
_cell.angle_alpha   90.00
_cell.angle_beta   90.00
_cell.angle_gamma   90.00
#
_symmetry.space_group_name_H-M   'P 1'
#
loop_
_entity.id
_entity.type
_entity.pdbx_description
1 polymer ?
#
loop_
_entity_poly.entity_id
_entity_poly.type
_entity_poly.pdbx_seq_one_letter_code
_entity_poly.pdbx_strand_id
1 'polypeptide(L)'
;MPHAAFAAAAAGQSAAPLEELRLDYAYYSPTSLVLRRFGWLEQEFKGDGTNIKWVFSAGSNRALEYLNGNSIDIGSSAGLAALLARANGNPIRTPYIYSRPEWTALVVRKDSTIRSVADLRGKKIAATKGTDPYLFLLRSLQVAGLKRADIEHVSLQHADGRVALEQGKVDAWAGLDPHMAASELESGSRLLYRNVAFNTYGFLNVREAFLASHPQQLARVLKAYERARAWIRANPSEAARILAEEAKVSLPVALLQIKLRSDFSQALPGAEHVNALRAAAPILHDEALVKPGTDLNRTIAELVDTRFAQSIVARG
;
A
#
# COMPACT_ATOMS: atom_id res chain seq x y z
N MET A 1 54.18 19.61 9.75
CA MET A 1 54.42 18.19 9.74
C MET A 1 53.80 17.60 10.99
N PRO A 2 53.02 16.47 10.96
CA PRO A 2 52.62 15.67 9.83
C PRO A 2 51.09 15.58 9.65
N HIS A 3 50.66 15.45 8.40
CA HIS A 3 49.42 14.82 8.01
C HIS A 3 49.56 13.30 8.19
N ALA A 4 48.67 12.64 8.88
CA ALA A 4 48.50 11.21 8.74
C ALA A 4 47.08 10.76 9.21
N ALA A 5 46.35 10.16 8.26
CA ALA A 5 45.53 9.00 8.40
C ALA A 5 44.22 9.13 9.23
N PHE A 6 43.13 9.56 8.56
CA PHE A 6 41.80 9.06 8.82
C PHE A 6 41.24 8.44 7.55
N ALA A 7 41.77 7.29 7.19
CA ALA A 7 41.22 6.42 6.15
C ALA A 7 41.53 4.98 6.59
N ALA A 8 40.60 4.32 7.24
CA ALA A 8 40.42 2.86 7.28
C ALA A 8 39.69 2.44 8.58
N ALA A 9 38.37 2.48 8.60
CA ALA A 9 37.55 1.64 9.49
C ALA A 9 36.13 1.54 8.96
N ALA A 10 35.96 1.07 7.73
CA ALA A 10 34.68 0.62 7.18
C ALA A 10 34.86 -0.76 6.54
N ALA A 11 35.55 -1.65 7.26
CA ALA A 11 35.69 -3.05 6.87
C ALA A 11 34.92 -3.91 7.89
N GLY A 12 33.73 -4.42 7.49
CA GLY A 12 33.29 -5.73 7.90
C GLY A 12 32.81 -5.93 9.32
N GLN A 13 31.81 -5.20 9.80
CA GLN A 13 30.89 -5.86 10.74
C GLN A 13 29.95 -6.74 9.92
N SER A 14 30.22 -8.03 9.86
CA SER A 14 29.26 -9.03 9.41
C SER A 14 28.00 -8.83 10.26
N ALA A 15 26.92 -8.38 9.64
CA ALA A 15 25.64 -8.31 10.33
C ALA A 15 25.35 -9.70 10.91
N ALA A 16 24.79 -9.75 12.13
CA ALA A 16 24.37 -11.00 12.74
C ALA A 16 23.49 -11.80 11.76
N PRO A 17 23.59 -13.14 11.75
CA PRO A 17 22.74 -13.95 10.88
C PRO A 17 21.25 -13.59 11.09
N LEU A 18 20.52 -13.41 10.01
CA LEU A 18 19.09 -13.13 10.08
C LEU A 18 18.35 -14.47 10.27
N GLU A 19 17.88 -14.73 11.47
CA GLU A 19 17.15 -15.98 11.79
C GLU A 19 15.74 -16.00 11.17
N GLU A 20 15.04 -14.88 11.21
CA GLU A 20 13.67 -14.73 10.69
C GLU A 20 13.53 -13.42 9.89
N LEU A 21 12.96 -13.51 8.71
CA LEU A 21 12.55 -12.38 7.89
C LEU A 21 11.01 -12.33 7.84
N ARG A 22 10.43 -11.24 8.31
CA ARG A 22 8.98 -11.09 8.47
C ARG A 22 8.42 -10.11 7.46
N LEU A 23 7.48 -10.57 6.64
CA LEU A 23 6.83 -9.76 5.61
C LEU A 23 5.31 -9.86 5.72
N ASP A 24 4.61 -8.83 5.23
CA ASP A 24 3.18 -8.96 5.00
C ASP A 24 2.85 -9.59 3.65
N TYR A 25 1.64 -10.12 3.56
CA TYR A 25 0.95 -10.37 2.29
C TYR A 25 -0.45 -9.80 2.36
N ALA A 26 -0.96 -9.34 1.21
CA ALA A 26 -2.26 -8.66 1.16
C ALA A 26 -2.93 -8.85 -0.20
N TYR A 27 -4.25 -8.85 -0.21
CA TYR A 27 -5.05 -8.99 -1.45
C TYR A 27 -4.89 -7.77 -2.38
N TYR A 28 -4.53 -6.62 -1.84
CA TYR A 28 -4.21 -5.43 -2.61
C TYR A 28 -2.73 -5.39 -3.10
N SER A 29 -1.91 -6.36 -2.70
CA SER A 29 -0.51 -6.52 -3.12
C SER A 29 -0.30 -7.84 -3.85
N PRO A 30 -0.70 -7.97 -5.13
CA PRO A 30 -0.59 -9.21 -5.89
C PRO A 30 0.81 -9.77 -5.96
N THR A 31 1.86 -8.91 -5.93
CA THR A 31 3.25 -9.35 -5.88
C THR A 31 3.56 -10.19 -4.65
N SER A 32 3.02 -9.83 -3.48
CA SER A 32 3.20 -10.59 -2.24
C SER A 32 2.53 -11.97 -2.32
N LEU A 33 1.36 -12.06 -2.97
CA LEU A 33 0.65 -13.33 -3.16
C LEU A 33 1.43 -14.28 -4.09
N VAL A 34 1.99 -13.75 -5.17
CA VAL A 34 2.82 -14.52 -6.12
C VAL A 34 4.09 -15.02 -5.45
N LEU A 35 4.80 -14.16 -4.70
CA LEU A 35 5.98 -14.54 -3.95
C LEU A 35 5.71 -15.68 -2.98
N ARG A 36 4.63 -15.55 -2.20
CA ARG A 36 4.21 -16.54 -1.21
C ARG A 36 3.78 -17.85 -1.89
N ARG A 37 2.99 -17.78 -2.97
CA ARG A 37 2.49 -18.94 -3.71
C ARG A 37 3.61 -19.82 -4.25
N PHE A 38 4.68 -19.22 -4.77
CA PHE A 38 5.80 -19.94 -5.35
C PHE A 38 6.94 -20.22 -4.37
N GLY A 39 6.88 -19.70 -3.14
CA GLY A 39 7.93 -19.88 -2.14
C GLY A 39 9.28 -19.30 -2.59
N TRP A 40 9.28 -18.19 -3.36
CA TRP A 40 10.52 -17.67 -3.93
C TRP A 40 11.43 -17.03 -2.89
N LEU A 41 10.89 -16.45 -1.83
CA LEU A 41 11.72 -15.95 -0.71
C LEU A 41 12.26 -17.09 0.13
N GLU A 42 11.45 -18.13 0.39
CA GLU A 42 11.89 -19.32 1.10
C GLU A 42 13.04 -20.02 0.36
N GLN A 43 12.97 -20.12 -0.97
CA GLN A 43 14.04 -20.66 -1.81
C GLN A 43 15.28 -19.77 -1.79
N GLU A 44 15.11 -18.45 -1.90
CA GLU A 44 16.21 -17.47 -1.91
C GLU A 44 17.01 -17.49 -0.59
N PHE A 45 16.34 -17.64 0.55
CA PHE A 45 16.96 -17.58 1.86
C PHE A 45 17.29 -18.96 2.48
N LYS A 46 17.00 -20.04 1.76
CA LYS A 46 17.23 -21.42 2.24
C LYS A 46 18.69 -21.67 2.65
N GLY A 47 19.64 -21.16 1.85
CA GLY A 47 21.08 -21.35 2.11
C GLY A 47 21.59 -20.59 3.35
N ASP A 48 20.89 -19.55 3.76
CA ASP A 48 21.24 -18.75 4.94
C ASP A 48 20.64 -19.31 6.24
N GLY A 49 19.71 -20.25 6.15
CA GLY A 49 18.94 -20.74 7.29
C GLY A 49 17.90 -19.74 7.81
N THR A 50 17.63 -18.67 7.07
CA THR A 50 16.64 -17.65 7.44
C THR A 50 15.21 -18.18 7.22
N ASN A 51 14.40 -18.16 8.27
CA ASN A 51 12.97 -18.48 8.18
C ASN A 51 12.18 -17.31 7.58
N ILE A 52 11.27 -17.57 6.65
CA ILE A 52 10.37 -16.57 6.08
C ILE A 52 9.01 -16.64 6.77
N LYS A 53 8.59 -15.54 7.38
CA LYS A 53 7.30 -15.44 8.06
C LYS A 53 6.38 -14.46 7.37
N TRP A 54 5.26 -14.97 6.90
CA TRP A 54 4.22 -14.17 6.26
C TRP A 54 3.11 -13.81 7.24
N VAL A 55 2.72 -12.53 7.25
CA VAL A 55 1.64 -11.99 8.09
C VAL A 55 0.59 -11.36 7.19
N PHE A 56 -0.68 -11.75 7.34
CA PHE A 56 -1.76 -11.16 6.55
C PHE A 56 -2.07 -9.74 6.99
N SER A 57 -2.14 -8.82 6.01
CA SER A 57 -2.56 -7.43 6.20
C SER A 57 -3.89 -7.17 5.51
N ALA A 58 -4.92 -6.87 6.28
CA ALA A 58 -6.26 -6.58 5.76
C ALA A 58 -6.41 -5.19 5.11
N GLY A 59 -5.40 -4.35 5.23
CA GLY A 59 -5.31 -2.99 4.69
C GLY A 59 -4.01 -2.31 5.10
N SER A 60 -3.69 -1.17 4.48
CA SER A 60 -2.48 -0.39 4.78
C SER A 60 -2.31 -0.08 6.27
N ASN A 61 -3.42 0.21 6.97
CA ASN A 61 -3.41 0.47 8.40
C ASN A 61 -2.78 -0.68 9.19
N ARG A 62 -3.14 -1.94 8.87
CA ARG A 62 -2.59 -3.13 9.56
C ARG A 62 -1.11 -3.34 9.23
N ALA A 63 -0.72 -3.25 7.96
CA ALA A 63 0.69 -3.37 7.58
C ALA A 63 1.56 -2.32 8.29
N LEU A 64 1.09 -1.07 8.35
CA LEU A 64 1.80 0.03 9.00
C LEU A 64 1.83 -0.10 10.54
N GLU A 65 0.77 -0.61 11.16
CA GLU A 65 0.76 -0.99 12.59
C GLU A 65 1.79 -2.09 12.87
N TYR A 66 1.86 -3.13 12.05
CA TYR A 66 2.83 -4.24 12.20
C TYR A 66 4.27 -3.76 12.04
N LEU A 67 4.55 -2.86 11.08
CA LEU A 67 5.87 -2.23 10.93
C LEU A 67 6.23 -1.41 12.16
N ASN A 68 5.31 -0.57 12.65
CA ASN A 68 5.54 0.27 13.82
C ASN A 68 5.74 -0.55 15.11
N GLY A 69 4.97 -1.63 15.25
CA GLY A 69 5.03 -2.56 16.38
C GLY A 69 6.15 -3.61 16.27
N ASN A 70 7.05 -3.50 15.28
CA ASN A 70 8.13 -4.47 15.04
C ASN A 70 7.65 -5.93 14.86
N SER A 71 6.43 -6.13 14.35
CA SER A 71 5.87 -7.46 14.06
C SER A 71 6.23 -7.97 12.68
N ILE A 72 6.52 -7.04 11.74
CA ILE A 72 7.09 -7.33 10.43
C ILE A 72 8.25 -6.37 10.13
N ASP A 73 9.12 -6.75 9.19
CA ASP A 73 10.29 -5.99 8.77
C ASP A 73 10.02 -5.21 7.48
N ILE A 74 9.21 -5.80 6.60
CA ILE A 74 8.83 -5.27 5.30
C ILE A 74 7.32 -5.42 5.13
N GLY A 75 6.65 -4.34 4.67
CA GLY A 75 5.19 -4.33 4.55
C GLY A 75 4.67 -3.47 3.41
N SER A 76 3.54 -3.88 2.84
CA SER A 76 2.88 -3.21 1.73
C SER A 76 1.85 -2.19 2.20
N SER A 77 1.79 -1.02 1.56
CA SER A 77 0.75 -0.02 1.83
C SER A 77 0.52 0.89 0.62
N ALA A 78 -0.48 1.75 0.73
CA ALA A 78 -0.61 2.92 -0.14
C ALA A 78 0.39 4.02 0.26
N GLY A 79 0.81 4.83 -0.71
CA GLY A 79 1.82 5.86 -0.49
C GLY A 79 1.40 6.94 0.50
N LEU A 80 0.15 7.47 0.40
CA LEU A 80 -0.31 8.50 1.32
C LEU A 80 -0.55 7.95 2.74
N ALA A 81 -0.93 6.68 2.86
CA ALA A 81 -1.01 6.00 4.15
C ALA A 81 0.38 5.85 4.80
N ALA A 82 1.42 5.49 4.00
CA ALA A 82 2.80 5.44 4.47
C ALA A 82 3.30 6.82 4.91
N LEU A 83 2.98 7.88 4.15
CA LEU A 83 3.33 9.26 4.52
C LEU A 83 2.69 9.65 5.85
N LEU A 84 1.40 9.37 6.03
CA LEU A 84 0.67 9.61 7.29
C LEU A 84 1.32 8.88 8.46
N ALA A 85 1.64 7.59 8.28
CA ALA A 85 2.28 6.80 9.32
C ALA A 85 3.66 7.36 9.70
N ARG A 86 4.50 7.70 8.70
CA ARG A 86 5.81 8.29 8.96
C ARG A 86 5.71 9.66 9.63
N ALA A 87 4.80 10.52 9.18
CA ALA A 87 4.55 11.83 9.78
C ALA A 87 4.13 11.75 11.26
N ASN A 88 3.52 10.62 11.65
CA ASN A 88 3.16 10.30 13.04
C ASN A 88 4.20 9.44 13.76
N GLY A 89 5.41 9.31 13.23
CA GLY A 89 6.56 8.74 13.93
C GLY A 89 6.89 7.27 13.62
N ASN A 90 6.23 6.64 12.64
CA ASN A 90 6.59 5.29 12.20
C ASN A 90 7.92 5.34 11.41
N PRO A 91 9.01 4.70 11.89
CA PRO A 91 10.34 4.81 11.29
C PRO A 91 10.50 3.87 10.08
N ILE A 92 9.83 4.21 8.98
CA ILE A 92 9.82 3.44 7.74
C ILE A 92 10.39 4.23 6.55
N ARG A 93 10.93 3.50 5.56
CA ARG A 93 11.29 3.99 4.23
C ARG A 93 10.64 3.15 3.15
N THR A 94 10.46 3.74 1.97
CA THR A 94 9.90 3.08 0.79
C THR A 94 10.96 2.98 -0.30
N PRO A 95 11.68 1.85 -0.39
CA PRO A 95 12.70 1.63 -1.41
C PRO A 95 12.14 1.06 -2.72
N TYR A 96 10.86 0.64 -2.77
CA TYR A 96 10.28 -0.06 -3.92
C TYR A 96 8.80 0.23 -4.11
N ILE A 97 8.35 0.26 -5.37
CA ILE A 97 6.95 0.42 -5.78
C ILE A 97 6.46 -0.88 -6.40
N TYR A 98 5.49 -1.55 -5.78
CA TYR A 98 5.03 -2.83 -6.30
C TYR A 98 3.94 -2.71 -7.36
N SER A 99 3.19 -1.60 -7.40
CA SER A 99 2.17 -1.33 -8.43
C SER A 99 1.70 0.12 -8.46
N ARG A 100 1.05 0.49 -9.57
CA ARG A 100 0.19 1.68 -9.69
C ARG A 100 -1.26 1.21 -9.82
N PRO A 101 -2.03 1.13 -8.74
CA PRO A 101 -3.39 0.65 -8.79
C PRO A 101 -4.42 1.78 -8.96
N GLU A 102 -5.59 1.43 -9.50
CA GLU A 102 -6.84 2.16 -9.30
C GLU A 102 -7.72 1.35 -8.34
N TRP A 103 -7.29 1.20 -7.13
CA TRP A 103 -7.85 0.27 -6.15
C TRP A 103 -8.96 0.84 -5.28
N THR A 104 -9.21 2.16 -5.34
CA THR A 104 -10.25 2.78 -4.52
C THR A 104 -11.16 3.70 -5.31
N ALA A 105 -12.43 3.69 -4.94
CA ALA A 105 -13.47 4.60 -5.40
C ALA A 105 -14.53 4.75 -4.29
N LEU A 106 -15.40 5.76 -4.40
CA LEU A 106 -16.62 5.82 -3.60
C LEU A 106 -17.68 4.94 -4.24
N VAL A 107 -18.30 4.08 -3.44
CA VAL A 107 -19.23 3.04 -3.88
C VAL A 107 -20.58 3.26 -3.22
N VAL A 108 -21.66 3.10 -3.98
CA VAL A 108 -23.05 3.11 -3.51
C VAL A 108 -23.78 1.88 -4.02
N ARG A 109 -24.85 1.46 -3.37
CA ARG A 109 -25.69 0.37 -3.85
C ARG A 109 -26.30 0.70 -5.21
N LYS A 110 -26.68 -0.33 -5.97
CA LYS A 110 -27.31 -0.21 -7.29
C LYS A 110 -28.60 0.63 -7.28
N ASP A 111 -29.37 0.53 -6.21
CA ASP A 111 -30.66 1.20 -6.00
C ASP A 111 -30.55 2.56 -5.30
N SER A 112 -29.33 2.98 -4.94
CA SER A 112 -29.08 4.25 -4.26
C SER A 112 -29.52 5.44 -5.11
N THR A 113 -30.14 6.44 -4.47
CA THR A 113 -30.50 7.74 -5.08
C THR A 113 -29.33 8.72 -5.12
N ILE A 114 -28.22 8.42 -4.45
CA ILE A 114 -27.00 9.23 -4.45
C ILE A 114 -26.38 9.20 -5.86
N ARG A 115 -26.15 10.35 -6.46
CA ARG A 115 -25.62 10.50 -7.84
C ARG A 115 -24.29 11.24 -7.90
N SER A 116 -23.94 11.99 -6.86
CA SER A 116 -22.73 12.79 -6.78
C SER A 116 -22.11 12.75 -5.37
N VAL A 117 -20.88 13.18 -5.24
CA VAL A 117 -20.22 13.31 -3.93
C VAL A 117 -20.94 14.36 -3.05
N ALA A 118 -21.55 15.39 -3.65
CA ALA A 118 -22.32 16.39 -2.92
C ALA A 118 -23.54 15.80 -2.18
N ASP A 119 -24.14 14.72 -2.74
CA ASP A 119 -25.28 14.03 -2.12
C ASP A 119 -24.91 13.24 -0.85
N LEU A 120 -23.61 13.15 -0.55
CA LEU A 120 -23.11 12.45 0.66
C LEU A 120 -23.31 13.28 1.94
N ARG A 121 -23.73 14.54 1.85
CA ARG A 121 -24.01 15.37 3.02
C ARG A 121 -25.04 14.70 3.95
N GLY A 122 -24.69 14.55 5.22
CA GLY A 122 -25.53 13.88 6.22
C GLY A 122 -25.64 12.36 6.09
N LYS A 123 -24.86 11.74 5.18
CA LYS A 123 -24.92 10.30 4.93
C LYS A 123 -23.93 9.53 5.79
N LYS A 124 -24.23 8.23 6.03
CA LYS A 124 -23.33 7.27 6.67
C LYS A 124 -22.38 6.68 5.65
N ILE A 125 -21.06 6.87 5.87
CA ILE A 125 -20.06 6.42 4.92
C ILE A 125 -19.04 5.54 5.63
N ALA A 126 -18.90 4.29 5.17
CA ALA A 126 -17.86 3.40 5.67
C ALA A 126 -16.52 3.70 5.00
N ALA A 127 -15.47 3.79 5.80
CA ALA A 127 -14.08 3.86 5.32
C ALA A 127 -13.12 3.39 6.42
N THR A 128 -12.00 2.78 6.02
CA THR A 128 -10.98 2.29 6.96
C THR A 128 -9.95 3.38 7.24
N LYS A 129 -9.92 3.93 8.45
CA LYS A 129 -8.92 4.94 8.85
C LYS A 129 -7.49 4.43 8.64
N GLY A 130 -6.59 5.33 8.26
CA GLY A 130 -5.17 4.99 8.03
C GLY A 130 -4.91 4.26 6.71
N THR A 131 -5.84 4.32 5.74
CA THR A 131 -5.72 3.70 4.42
C THR A 131 -6.00 4.70 3.31
N ASP A 132 -5.59 4.37 2.08
CA ASP A 132 -5.87 5.19 0.89
C ASP A 132 -7.38 5.43 0.67
N PRO A 133 -8.30 4.45 0.84
CA PRO A 133 -9.73 4.69 0.74
C PRO A 133 -10.27 5.78 1.68
N TYR A 134 -9.79 5.84 2.92
CA TYR A 134 -10.18 6.92 3.83
C TYR A 134 -9.68 8.29 3.34
N LEU A 135 -8.43 8.36 2.93
CA LEU A 135 -7.83 9.59 2.41
C LEU A 135 -8.44 10.00 1.06
N PHE A 136 -8.79 9.02 0.22
CA PHE A 136 -9.57 9.22 -1.00
C PHE A 136 -10.94 9.84 -0.71
N LEU A 137 -11.67 9.31 0.29
CA LEU A 137 -12.94 9.89 0.73
C LEU A 137 -12.78 11.36 1.13
N LEU A 138 -11.82 11.69 1.99
CA LEU A 138 -11.59 13.06 2.45
C LEU A 138 -11.30 14.01 1.29
N ARG A 139 -10.43 13.61 0.36
CA ARG A 139 -10.12 14.40 -0.86
C ARG A 139 -11.34 14.56 -1.76
N SER A 140 -12.15 13.51 -1.89
CA SER A 140 -13.38 13.56 -2.70
C SER A 140 -14.41 14.52 -2.10
N LEU A 141 -14.57 14.51 -0.78
CA LEU A 141 -15.43 15.47 -0.08
C LEU A 141 -14.95 16.90 -0.29
N GLN A 142 -13.65 17.15 -0.17
CA GLN A 142 -13.06 18.49 -0.36
C GLN A 142 -13.33 19.03 -1.77
N VAL A 143 -13.15 18.21 -2.82
CA VAL A 143 -13.47 18.61 -4.21
C VAL A 143 -14.95 18.96 -4.39
N ALA A 144 -15.84 18.30 -3.66
CA ALA A 144 -17.28 18.59 -3.68
C ALA A 144 -17.71 19.72 -2.73
N GLY A 145 -16.76 20.43 -2.09
CA GLY A 145 -17.07 21.49 -1.14
C GLY A 145 -17.64 20.98 0.19
N LEU A 146 -17.39 19.73 0.52
CA LEU A 146 -17.78 19.09 1.77
C LEU A 146 -16.57 18.93 2.69
N LYS A 147 -16.85 18.88 3.99
CA LYS A 147 -15.90 18.54 5.05
C LYS A 147 -16.22 17.18 5.65
N ARG A 148 -15.27 16.57 6.33
CA ARG A 148 -15.52 15.34 7.08
C ARG A 148 -16.68 15.46 8.08
N ALA A 149 -16.84 16.65 8.68
CA ALA A 149 -17.95 16.93 9.61
C ALA A 149 -19.34 16.96 8.94
N ASP A 150 -19.40 17.06 7.61
CA ASP A 150 -20.67 17.02 6.87
C ASP A 150 -21.22 15.59 6.65
N ILE A 151 -20.50 14.56 7.08
CA ILE A 151 -20.87 13.15 6.95
C ILE A 151 -20.79 12.40 8.27
N GLU A 152 -21.49 11.28 8.40
CA GLU A 152 -21.29 10.31 9.47
C GLU A 152 -20.28 9.24 9.02
N HIS A 153 -19.03 9.35 9.45
CA HIS A 153 -17.98 8.38 9.13
C HIS A 153 -18.09 7.15 10.04
N VAL A 154 -18.20 5.96 9.44
CA VAL A 154 -18.20 4.67 10.10
C VAL A 154 -16.87 3.96 9.79
N SER A 155 -16.05 3.75 10.83
CA SER A 155 -14.74 3.09 10.67
C SER A 155 -14.91 1.58 10.66
N LEU A 156 -14.78 0.96 9.48
CA LEU A 156 -14.86 -0.49 9.26
C LEU A 156 -13.67 -0.95 8.43
N GLN A 157 -13.22 -2.20 8.60
CA GLN A 157 -12.29 -2.82 7.67
C GLN A 157 -12.96 -3.00 6.30
N HIS A 158 -12.14 -3.14 5.25
CA HIS A 158 -12.65 -3.11 3.86
C HIS A 158 -13.71 -4.17 3.58
N ALA A 159 -13.51 -5.40 4.02
CA ALA A 159 -14.49 -6.48 3.88
C ALA A 159 -15.81 -6.16 4.61
N ASP A 160 -15.73 -5.65 5.84
CA ASP A 160 -16.89 -5.28 6.64
C ASP A 160 -17.61 -4.07 6.06
N GLY A 161 -16.85 -3.11 5.48
CA GLY A 161 -17.39 -1.95 4.78
C GLY A 161 -18.22 -2.36 3.55
N ARG A 162 -17.74 -3.34 2.77
CA ARG A 162 -18.51 -3.95 1.68
C ARG A 162 -19.83 -4.53 2.18
N VAL A 163 -19.78 -5.38 3.20
CA VAL A 163 -20.96 -6.01 3.78
C VAL A 163 -21.95 -4.98 4.31
N ALA A 164 -21.47 -3.96 5.03
CA ALA A 164 -22.30 -2.88 5.55
C ALA A 164 -23.02 -2.11 4.44
N LEU A 165 -22.34 -1.83 3.31
CA LEU A 165 -22.95 -1.20 2.14
C LEU A 165 -24.04 -2.10 1.53
N GLU A 166 -23.72 -3.35 1.25
CA GLU A 166 -24.63 -4.31 0.59
C GLU A 166 -25.89 -4.58 1.44
N GLN A 167 -25.75 -4.56 2.78
CA GLN A 167 -26.88 -4.68 3.72
C GLN A 167 -27.62 -3.37 3.99
N GLY A 168 -27.21 -2.25 3.38
CA GLY A 168 -27.84 -0.94 3.59
C GLY A 168 -27.63 -0.33 4.95
N LYS A 169 -26.61 -0.77 5.71
CA LYS A 169 -26.26 -0.20 7.03
C LYS A 169 -25.48 1.11 6.90
N VAL A 170 -24.87 1.34 5.74
CA VAL A 170 -24.25 2.60 5.33
C VAL A 170 -24.76 3.00 3.95
N ASP A 171 -24.74 4.29 3.66
CA ASP A 171 -25.21 4.85 2.39
C ASP A 171 -24.17 4.76 1.27
N ALA A 172 -22.91 4.87 1.65
CA ALA A 172 -21.76 4.76 0.76
C ALA A 172 -20.56 4.10 1.47
N TRP A 173 -19.60 3.69 0.68
CA TRP A 173 -18.38 3.08 1.16
C TRP A 173 -17.19 3.53 0.30
N ALA A 174 -16.08 3.90 0.94
CA ALA A 174 -14.80 4.06 0.26
C ALA A 174 -14.18 2.68 0.09
N GLY A 175 -14.33 2.14 -1.11
CA GLY A 175 -13.99 0.76 -1.45
C GLY A 175 -12.50 0.53 -1.61
N LEU A 176 -12.10 -0.74 -1.48
CA LEU A 176 -10.77 -1.24 -1.83
C LEU A 176 -10.89 -2.56 -2.57
N ASP A 177 -10.17 -2.71 -3.69
CA ASP A 177 -10.06 -3.98 -4.40
C ASP A 177 -9.32 -5.04 -3.55
N PRO A 178 -9.72 -6.32 -3.64
CA PRO A 178 -10.74 -6.92 -4.53
C PRO A 178 -12.18 -6.76 -4.06
N HIS A 179 -12.42 -6.30 -2.83
CA HIS A 179 -13.78 -6.18 -2.27
C HIS A 179 -14.64 -5.20 -3.05
N MET A 180 -14.05 -4.11 -3.58
CA MET A 180 -14.76 -3.13 -4.40
C MET A 180 -15.20 -3.74 -5.73
N ALA A 181 -14.30 -4.42 -6.44
CA ALA A 181 -14.61 -5.14 -7.66
C ALA A 181 -15.67 -6.23 -7.45
N ALA A 182 -15.62 -6.93 -6.32
CA ALA A 182 -16.63 -7.93 -5.95
C ALA A 182 -18.00 -7.29 -5.71
N SER A 183 -18.07 -6.16 -4.99
CA SER A 183 -19.34 -5.43 -4.78
C SER A 183 -19.95 -4.96 -6.11
N GLU A 184 -19.11 -4.49 -7.02
CA GLU A 184 -19.55 -4.05 -8.36
C GLU A 184 -20.09 -5.21 -9.20
N LEU A 185 -19.33 -6.32 -9.32
CA LEU A 185 -19.67 -7.42 -10.23
C LEU A 185 -20.72 -8.38 -9.66
N GLU A 186 -20.72 -8.60 -8.35
CA GLU A 186 -21.56 -9.61 -7.71
C GLU A 186 -22.83 -9.01 -7.10
N SER A 187 -22.78 -7.77 -6.59
CA SER A 187 -23.93 -7.11 -5.94
C SER A 187 -24.51 -5.97 -6.82
N GLY A 188 -23.88 -5.65 -7.94
CA GLY A 188 -24.31 -4.58 -8.85
C GLY A 188 -24.12 -3.17 -8.27
N SER A 189 -23.27 -3.02 -7.25
CA SER A 189 -22.93 -1.71 -6.69
C SER A 189 -22.35 -0.79 -7.77
N ARG A 190 -22.55 0.52 -7.59
CA ARG A 190 -22.06 1.52 -8.56
C ARG A 190 -20.89 2.28 -7.99
N LEU A 191 -19.88 2.52 -8.81
CA LEU A 191 -18.81 3.45 -8.48
C LEU A 191 -19.33 4.88 -8.63
N LEU A 192 -19.61 5.53 -7.52
CA LEU A 192 -20.15 6.90 -7.47
C LEU A 192 -19.12 7.91 -7.94
N TYR A 193 -17.88 7.76 -7.48
CA TYR A 193 -16.79 8.67 -7.82
C TYR A 193 -15.48 7.91 -7.95
N ARG A 194 -14.82 8.13 -9.08
CA ARG A 194 -13.48 7.60 -9.43
C ARG A 194 -12.54 8.76 -9.72
N ASN A 195 -11.32 8.65 -9.27
CA ASN A 195 -10.26 9.57 -9.62
C ASN A 195 -8.91 8.84 -9.49
N VAL A 196 -8.35 8.41 -10.61
CA VAL A 196 -7.08 7.66 -10.64
C VAL A 196 -5.93 8.42 -9.97
N ALA A 197 -5.90 9.76 -10.13
CA ALA A 197 -4.87 10.61 -9.53
C ALA A 197 -4.97 10.69 -7.99
N PHE A 198 -6.07 10.23 -7.38
CA PHE A 198 -6.21 10.17 -5.92
C PHE A 198 -5.69 8.87 -5.33
N ASN A 199 -5.43 7.85 -6.15
CA ASN A 199 -4.77 6.62 -5.73
C ASN A 199 -3.25 6.85 -5.68
N THR A 200 -2.60 6.46 -4.57
CA THR A 200 -1.22 6.88 -4.28
C THR A 200 -0.21 5.74 -4.36
N TYR A 201 -0.23 4.94 -5.39
CA TYR A 201 0.70 3.83 -5.67
C TYR A 201 0.80 2.78 -4.54
N GLY A 202 1.24 1.60 -4.89
CA GLY A 202 1.57 0.52 -3.97
C GLY A 202 3.04 0.63 -3.52
N PHE A 203 3.25 1.01 -2.27
CA PHE A 203 4.54 1.19 -1.64
C PHE A 203 4.95 -0.05 -0.86
N LEU A 204 6.15 -0.55 -1.10
CA LEU A 204 6.79 -1.53 -0.24
C LEU A 204 7.66 -0.80 0.77
N ASN A 205 7.27 -0.85 2.02
CA ASN A 205 7.94 -0.14 3.11
C ASN A 205 8.84 -1.10 3.89
N VAL A 206 9.93 -0.57 4.40
CA VAL A 206 10.88 -1.27 5.25
C VAL A 206 11.12 -0.46 6.52
N ARG A 207 11.26 -1.12 7.67
CA ARG A 207 11.70 -0.45 8.90
C ARG A 207 13.12 0.08 8.74
N GLU A 208 13.38 1.31 9.19
CA GLU A 208 14.73 1.92 9.11
C GLU A 208 15.78 1.07 9.82
N ALA A 209 15.46 0.49 10.96
CA ALA A 209 16.37 -0.40 11.68
C ALA A 209 16.75 -1.64 10.87
N PHE A 210 15.78 -2.25 10.14
CA PHE A 210 16.06 -3.40 9.28
C PHE A 210 16.90 -2.99 8.06
N LEU A 211 16.57 -1.87 7.42
CA LEU A 211 17.36 -1.33 6.30
C LEU A 211 18.82 -1.07 6.71
N ALA A 212 19.05 -0.54 7.91
CA ALA A 212 20.38 -0.26 8.41
C ALA A 212 21.19 -1.52 8.74
N SER A 213 20.54 -2.54 9.34
CA SER A 213 21.23 -3.76 9.80
C SER A 213 21.33 -4.85 8.72
N HIS A 214 20.38 -4.92 7.79
CA HIS A 214 20.25 -6.00 6.80
C HIS A 214 20.05 -5.50 5.35
N PRO A 215 20.87 -4.55 4.85
CA PRO A 215 20.67 -3.98 3.50
C PRO A 215 20.84 -5.01 2.39
N GLN A 216 21.71 -6.01 2.58
CA GLN A 216 21.93 -7.08 1.59
C GLN A 216 20.72 -8.01 1.50
N GLN A 217 20.12 -8.38 2.63
CA GLN A 217 18.90 -9.18 2.68
C GLN A 217 17.74 -8.42 2.05
N LEU A 218 17.58 -7.13 2.34
CA LEU A 218 16.60 -6.28 1.68
C LEU A 218 16.81 -6.26 0.16
N ALA A 219 18.04 -6.14 -0.32
CA ALA A 219 18.33 -6.16 -1.75
C ALA A 219 17.86 -7.46 -2.42
N ARG A 220 18.04 -8.61 -1.76
CA ARG A 220 17.56 -9.92 -2.24
C ARG A 220 16.03 -9.99 -2.25
N VAL A 221 15.37 -9.47 -1.22
CA VAL A 221 13.91 -9.35 -1.18
C VAL A 221 13.41 -8.51 -2.35
N LEU A 222 14.01 -7.34 -2.62
CA LEU A 222 13.58 -6.49 -3.73
C LEU A 222 13.76 -7.16 -5.10
N LYS A 223 14.83 -7.95 -5.30
CA LYS A 223 14.98 -8.79 -6.51
C LYS A 223 13.86 -9.82 -6.64
N ALA A 224 13.45 -10.44 -5.55
CA ALA A 224 12.32 -11.38 -5.56
C ALA A 224 11.00 -10.67 -5.89
N TYR A 225 10.75 -9.48 -5.34
CA TYR A 225 9.60 -8.65 -5.71
C TYR A 225 9.62 -8.24 -7.19
N GLU A 226 10.79 -7.88 -7.72
CA GLU A 226 10.96 -7.56 -9.15
C GLU A 226 10.65 -8.78 -10.03
N ARG A 227 11.12 -9.98 -9.64
CA ARG A 227 10.77 -11.24 -10.30
C ARG A 227 9.26 -11.48 -10.29
N ALA A 228 8.59 -11.24 -9.15
CA ALA A 228 7.13 -11.41 -9.04
C ALA A 228 6.39 -10.40 -9.92
N ARG A 229 6.82 -9.14 -9.93
CA ARG A 229 6.26 -8.09 -10.78
C ARG A 229 6.40 -8.44 -12.27
N ALA A 230 7.58 -8.85 -12.72
CA ALA A 230 7.82 -9.28 -14.09
C ALA A 230 6.96 -10.50 -14.47
N TRP A 231 6.84 -11.46 -13.56
CA TRP A 231 6.02 -12.65 -13.77
C TRP A 231 4.52 -12.31 -13.91
N ILE A 232 3.97 -11.40 -13.07
CA ILE A 232 2.58 -10.93 -13.16
C ILE A 232 2.32 -10.28 -14.53
N ARG A 233 3.24 -9.45 -15.01
CA ARG A 233 3.13 -8.82 -16.33
C ARG A 233 3.09 -9.85 -17.47
N ALA A 234 3.89 -10.90 -17.37
CA ALA A 234 3.92 -11.98 -18.35
C ALA A 234 2.73 -12.95 -18.22
N ASN A 235 2.17 -13.10 -17.02
CA ASN A 235 1.14 -14.09 -16.68
C ASN A 235 -0.08 -13.48 -15.95
N PRO A 236 -0.72 -12.41 -16.48
CA PRO A 236 -1.74 -11.67 -15.74
C PRO A 236 -2.99 -12.51 -15.42
N SER A 237 -3.35 -13.47 -16.26
CA SER A 237 -4.48 -14.37 -16.01
C SER A 237 -4.21 -15.36 -14.89
N GLU A 238 -2.96 -15.87 -14.79
CA GLU A 238 -2.56 -16.77 -13.71
C GLU A 238 -2.43 -16.01 -12.38
N ALA A 239 -1.89 -14.79 -12.42
CA ALA A 239 -1.88 -13.91 -11.25
C ALA A 239 -3.30 -13.64 -10.73
N ALA A 240 -4.27 -13.47 -11.62
CA ALA A 240 -5.67 -13.33 -11.24
C ALA A 240 -6.25 -14.61 -10.61
N ARG A 241 -5.86 -15.81 -11.07
CA ARG A 241 -6.27 -17.06 -10.43
C ARG A 241 -5.70 -17.17 -9.01
N ILE A 242 -4.42 -16.85 -8.82
CA ILE A 242 -3.80 -16.82 -7.49
C ILE A 242 -4.55 -15.86 -6.58
N LEU A 243 -4.85 -14.64 -7.03
CA LEU A 243 -5.64 -13.69 -6.26
C LEU A 243 -7.04 -14.22 -5.92
N ALA A 244 -7.73 -14.83 -6.89
CA ALA A 244 -9.07 -15.39 -6.69
C ALA A 244 -9.08 -16.48 -5.62
N GLU A 245 -8.11 -17.38 -5.65
CA GLU A 245 -7.94 -18.46 -4.66
C GLU A 245 -7.62 -17.91 -3.27
N GLU A 246 -6.66 -17.00 -3.16
CA GLU A 246 -6.20 -16.44 -1.88
C GLU A 246 -7.27 -15.54 -1.22
N ALA A 247 -7.92 -14.68 -2.00
CA ALA A 247 -8.94 -13.75 -1.51
C ALA A 247 -10.35 -14.34 -1.46
N LYS A 248 -10.53 -15.58 -1.98
CA LYS A 248 -11.84 -16.25 -2.09
C LYS A 248 -12.88 -15.41 -2.82
N VAL A 249 -12.47 -14.82 -3.92
CA VAL A 249 -13.32 -14.05 -4.84
C VAL A 249 -13.45 -14.76 -6.17
N SER A 250 -14.47 -14.40 -6.97
CA SER A 250 -14.63 -14.98 -8.30
C SER A 250 -13.48 -14.56 -9.25
N LEU A 251 -13.19 -15.39 -10.24
CA LEU A 251 -12.14 -15.09 -11.21
C LEU A 251 -12.39 -13.76 -11.97
N PRO A 252 -13.63 -13.42 -12.39
CA PRO A 252 -13.92 -12.10 -12.98
C PRO A 252 -13.51 -10.93 -12.09
N VAL A 253 -13.74 -11.02 -10.77
CA VAL A 253 -13.32 -10.00 -9.80
C VAL A 253 -11.80 -9.84 -9.79
N ALA A 254 -11.07 -10.94 -9.71
CA ALA A 254 -9.61 -10.92 -9.71
C ALA A 254 -9.03 -10.42 -11.05
N LEU A 255 -9.65 -10.77 -12.19
CA LEU A 255 -9.27 -10.27 -13.51
C LEU A 255 -9.49 -8.76 -13.63
N LEU A 256 -10.57 -8.23 -13.08
CA LEU A 256 -10.83 -6.79 -13.04
C LEU A 256 -9.71 -6.05 -12.30
N GLN A 257 -9.33 -6.53 -11.12
CA GLN A 257 -8.24 -5.94 -10.34
C GLN A 257 -6.90 -6.02 -11.08
N ILE A 258 -6.50 -7.21 -11.53
CA ILE A 258 -5.16 -7.44 -12.09
C ILE A 258 -4.98 -6.78 -13.46
N LYS A 259 -5.96 -6.95 -14.37
CA LYS A 259 -5.81 -6.54 -15.78
C LYS A 259 -6.25 -5.11 -16.05
N LEU A 260 -7.23 -4.60 -15.31
CA LEU A 260 -7.86 -3.32 -15.62
C LEU A 260 -7.61 -2.24 -14.58
N ARG A 261 -7.25 -2.63 -13.35
CA ARG A 261 -7.07 -1.69 -12.24
C ARG A 261 -5.67 -1.72 -11.61
N SER A 262 -4.74 -2.47 -12.18
CA SER A 262 -3.36 -2.52 -11.69
C SER A 262 -2.36 -2.35 -12.83
N ASP A 263 -1.38 -1.48 -12.63
CA ASP A 263 -0.24 -1.32 -13.52
C ASP A 263 1.03 -1.72 -12.76
N PHE A 264 1.75 -2.68 -13.33
CA PHE A 264 3.00 -3.22 -12.80
C PHE A 264 4.22 -2.76 -13.62
N SER A 265 4.12 -1.68 -14.39
CA SER A 265 5.20 -1.19 -15.26
C SER A 265 6.33 -0.52 -14.48
N GLN A 266 6.03 0.17 -13.38
CA GLN A 266 6.98 0.93 -12.57
C GLN A 266 7.33 0.18 -11.27
N ALA A 267 8.61 0.15 -10.93
CA ALA A 267 9.12 -0.48 -9.71
C ALA A 267 10.00 0.45 -8.88
N LEU A 268 10.63 1.43 -9.52
CA LEU A 268 11.57 2.32 -8.86
C LEU A 268 10.86 3.56 -8.32
N PRO A 269 11.05 3.89 -7.04
CA PRO A 269 10.62 5.17 -6.51
C PRO A 269 11.29 6.33 -7.29
N GLY A 270 10.50 7.31 -7.70
CA GLY A 270 10.97 8.43 -8.50
C GLY A 270 10.19 9.72 -8.27
N ALA A 271 10.46 10.72 -9.10
CA ALA A 271 9.84 12.05 -9.00
C ALA A 271 8.30 11.99 -9.09
N GLU A 272 7.74 11.09 -9.87
CA GLU A 272 6.30 10.93 -10.02
C GLU A 272 5.62 10.54 -8.69
N HIS A 273 6.24 9.62 -7.92
CA HIS A 273 5.74 9.18 -6.62
C HIS A 273 5.81 10.30 -5.57
N VAL A 274 6.94 11.04 -5.56
CA VAL A 274 7.13 12.22 -4.71
C VAL A 274 6.10 13.29 -5.04
N ASN A 275 5.85 13.56 -6.33
CA ASN A 275 4.88 14.56 -6.76
C ASN A 275 3.44 14.13 -6.45
N ALA A 276 3.10 12.85 -6.59
CA ALA A 276 1.79 12.33 -6.19
C ALA A 276 1.54 12.51 -4.69
N LEU A 277 2.56 12.22 -3.85
CA LEU A 277 2.47 12.46 -2.41
C LEU A 277 2.35 13.95 -2.08
N ARG A 278 3.15 14.83 -2.71
CA ARG A 278 3.05 16.29 -2.49
C ARG A 278 1.67 16.82 -2.85
N ALA A 279 1.08 16.36 -3.95
CA ALA A 279 -0.27 16.77 -4.35
C ALA A 279 -1.36 16.28 -3.38
N ALA A 280 -1.13 15.14 -2.72
CA ALA A 280 -2.07 14.55 -1.77
C ALA A 280 -1.87 15.01 -0.32
N ALA A 281 -0.66 15.40 0.06
CA ALA A 281 -0.26 15.70 1.43
C ALA A 281 -1.08 16.79 2.15
N PRO A 282 -1.56 17.86 1.49
CA PRO A 282 -2.33 18.91 2.17
C PRO A 282 -3.51 18.39 2.97
N ILE A 283 -4.19 17.32 2.53
CA ILE A 283 -5.32 16.72 3.24
C ILE A 283 -4.95 16.29 4.67
N LEU A 284 -3.68 15.94 4.93
CA LEU A 284 -3.23 15.50 6.24
C LEU A 284 -3.25 16.63 7.27
N HIS A 285 -2.97 17.87 6.83
CA HIS A 285 -3.11 19.06 7.65
C HIS A 285 -4.56 19.55 7.73
N ASP A 286 -5.26 19.61 6.60
CA ASP A 286 -6.63 20.10 6.49
C ASP A 286 -7.58 19.30 7.40
N GLU A 287 -7.33 18.00 7.55
CA GLU A 287 -8.12 17.10 8.39
C GLU A 287 -7.48 16.80 9.76
N ALA A 288 -6.45 17.59 10.15
CA ALA A 288 -5.74 17.45 11.42
C ALA A 288 -5.25 16.01 11.72
N LEU A 289 -4.82 15.30 10.70
CA LEU A 289 -4.30 13.91 10.81
C LEU A 289 -2.83 13.87 11.24
N VAL A 290 -2.15 15.00 11.16
CA VAL A 290 -0.76 15.20 11.63
C VAL A 290 -0.69 16.40 12.56
N LYS A 291 0.36 16.48 13.37
CA LYS A 291 0.57 17.60 14.29
C LYS A 291 0.72 18.93 13.51
N PRO A 292 0.23 20.06 14.05
CA PRO A 292 0.51 21.37 13.47
C PRO A 292 2.02 21.58 13.28
N GLY A 293 2.42 22.14 12.13
CA GLY A 293 3.81 22.42 11.83
C GLY A 293 4.63 21.21 11.35
N THR A 294 4.02 20.04 11.16
CA THR A 294 4.72 18.89 10.53
C THR A 294 5.16 19.24 9.11
N ASP A 295 6.45 19.17 8.82
CA ASP A 295 7.00 19.39 7.48
C ASP A 295 6.81 18.13 6.62
N LEU A 296 5.70 18.12 5.87
CA LEU A 296 5.37 17.00 5.00
C LEU A 296 6.32 16.85 3.81
N ASN A 297 6.93 17.94 3.31
CA ASN A 297 7.92 17.84 2.22
C ASN A 297 9.19 17.13 2.70
N ARG A 298 9.67 17.46 3.88
CA ARG A 298 10.76 16.74 4.52
C ARG A 298 10.39 15.29 4.78
N THR A 299 9.21 15.04 5.32
CA THR A 299 8.72 13.68 5.60
C THR A 299 8.65 12.83 4.33
N ILE A 300 8.21 13.39 3.19
CA ILE A 300 8.21 12.71 1.88
C ILE A 300 9.64 12.38 1.45
N ALA A 301 10.58 13.33 1.55
CA ALA A 301 11.97 13.11 1.18
C ALA A 301 12.65 12.03 2.05
N GLU A 302 12.26 11.93 3.30
CA GLU A 302 12.75 10.89 4.21
C GLU A 302 12.07 9.53 3.99
N LEU A 303 10.80 9.51 3.54
CA LEU A 303 10.05 8.29 3.27
C LEU A 303 10.52 7.62 1.98
N VAL A 304 10.58 8.37 0.88
CA VAL A 304 10.80 7.80 -0.47
C VAL A 304 12.29 7.67 -0.75
N ASP A 305 12.80 6.44 -0.72
CA ASP A 305 14.19 6.15 -1.06
C ASP A 305 14.33 5.90 -2.57
N THR A 306 14.79 6.91 -3.31
CA THR A 306 14.95 6.85 -4.76
C THR A 306 16.25 6.18 -5.22
N ARG A 307 17.14 5.79 -4.32
CA ARG A 307 18.50 5.32 -4.66
C ARG A 307 18.71 3.83 -4.40
N PHE A 308 18.16 3.30 -3.34
CA PHE A 308 18.45 1.94 -2.90
C PHE A 308 18.09 0.90 -3.98
N ALA A 309 16.87 0.95 -4.51
CA ALA A 309 16.42 -0.01 -5.53
C ALA A 309 17.06 0.20 -6.90
N GLN A 310 17.48 1.41 -7.25
CA GLN A 310 18.18 1.67 -8.54
C GLN A 310 19.43 0.82 -8.69
N SER A 311 20.20 0.66 -7.61
CA SER A 311 21.42 -0.16 -7.61
C SER A 311 21.16 -1.66 -7.78
N ILE A 312 19.91 -2.11 -7.58
CA ILE A 312 19.50 -3.51 -7.57
C ILE A 312 18.81 -3.88 -8.88
N VAL A 313 17.83 -3.07 -9.31
CA VAL A 313 16.98 -3.34 -10.49
C VAL A 313 17.70 -3.02 -11.79
N ALA A 314 18.59 -2.02 -11.80
CA ALA A 314 19.34 -1.64 -13.00
C ALA A 314 20.46 -2.65 -13.40
N ARG A 315 20.72 -3.68 -12.59
CA ARG A 315 21.72 -4.73 -12.83
C ARG A 315 21.13 -6.08 -13.24
N GLY A 316 19.83 -6.16 -13.42
CA GLY A 316 19.09 -7.34 -13.89
C GLY A 316 18.49 -7.11 -15.24
#